data_d7a79d03e7638f2faf8fcaecd6157f20
#
_entry.id   d7a79d03e7638f2faf8fcaecd6157f20
#
_cell.length_a   1.000
_cell.length_b   1.000
_cell.length_c   1.000
_cell.angle_alpha   90.00
_cell.angle_beta   90.00
_cell.angle_gamma   90.00
#
_symmetry.space_group_name_H-M   'P 1'
#
loop_
_entity.id
_entity.type
_entity.pdbx_description
1 polymer ?
#
loop_
_entity_poly.entity_id
_entity_poly.type
_entity_poly.pdbx_seq_one_letter_code
_entity_poly.pdbx_strand_id
1 'polypeptide(L)'
;MADTYDFIIVGAGSAGCVLAARLSENPKNKVLVLEFGGSDKSIFIQMPTALSIPMNGTKFNWRYETAPEPGLDGRRVHCPRGKVLGGSSSINGLVYMRGHPHDFDEWESHGARDWGYRNCLPYFRKAETFAFGGDEYRGSDGPLQVNNGNNMANPLYRAFVDAGHEAGYITTQDPNGYMQEGFGPMHMTVKNGVRWSAANAYLKPVMDRPNLHVITHAMTRRILLKDGRATGVEYEVAGKIETAHARAEVIVSAGPIGSPHLLQRSGIGPGQVLRKAGIPVQHDLPGVGENLQDHSEIYIQYACKQPITLNGKMGPLSKLKIGVEWMLFKRGLGISNHFESGGFIRSDASVKWPDIQFHFLPAAMRYDGKQPLKGHGFMILTGPNKPKSRGHVRALSADPRSYPEILFNYLDREEDREGFRRCVRLTREIVAQPAMDPYRAQEIAPGKDVQTDDEIDAFVRETMESTYHPCGSCRMGEDDMAVVDSELRVHGLEGLRVVDSSVFPTVPNANLNAPTIMLAERTADLILGKPLLPASNAQVGLAEGWQTRQRTNKPLREMDQFPLS
;
A
#
# COMPACT_ATOMS: atom_id res chain seq x y z
N MET A 1 -8.34 -38.35 -8.98
CA MET A 1 -8.39 -37.47 -10.17
C MET A 1 -8.13 -36.06 -9.68
N ALA A 2 -7.25 -35.28 -10.37
CA ALA A 2 -6.98 -33.89 -10.00
C ALA A 2 -8.27 -33.05 -10.15
N ASP A 3 -8.54 -32.17 -9.17
CA ASP A 3 -9.74 -31.35 -9.17
C ASP A 3 -9.66 -30.29 -10.28
N THR A 4 -10.78 -30.06 -10.98
CA THR A 4 -10.88 -29.11 -12.08
C THR A 4 -11.78 -27.95 -11.68
N TYR A 5 -11.30 -26.72 -11.90
CA TYR A 5 -11.96 -25.45 -11.61
C TYR A 5 -12.10 -24.62 -12.87
N ASP A 6 -12.96 -23.64 -12.89
CA ASP A 6 -12.97 -22.65 -13.98
C ASP A 6 -11.86 -21.63 -13.75
N PHE A 7 -11.74 -21.13 -12.52
CA PHE A 7 -10.72 -20.17 -12.13
C PHE A 7 -9.92 -20.65 -10.93
N ILE A 8 -8.60 -20.49 -10.98
CA ILE A 8 -7.70 -20.72 -9.85
C ILE A 8 -7.04 -19.39 -9.50
N ILE A 9 -7.30 -18.89 -8.29
CA ILE A 9 -6.72 -17.65 -7.76
C ILE A 9 -5.60 -18.01 -6.80
N VAL A 10 -4.39 -17.55 -7.07
CA VAL A 10 -3.22 -17.76 -6.22
C VAL A 10 -2.97 -16.53 -5.36
N GLY A 11 -3.24 -16.66 -4.07
CA GLY A 11 -3.18 -15.61 -3.06
C GLY A 11 -4.57 -15.06 -2.69
N ALA A 12 -4.90 -15.09 -1.39
CA ALA A 12 -6.10 -14.48 -0.82
C ALA A 12 -5.79 -13.11 -0.20
N GLY A 13 -5.00 -12.29 -0.91
CA GLY A 13 -4.68 -10.91 -0.55
C GLY A 13 -5.81 -9.94 -0.91
N SER A 14 -5.47 -8.64 -1.01
CA SER A 14 -6.44 -7.58 -1.33
C SER A 14 -7.18 -7.84 -2.63
N ALA A 15 -6.47 -8.15 -3.72
CA ALA A 15 -7.08 -8.45 -5.01
C ALA A 15 -7.74 -9.84 -5.04
N GLY A 16 -7.06 -10.87 -4.52
CA GLY A 16 -7.59 -12.24 -4.57
C GLY A 16 -8.92 -12.40 -3.81
N CYS A 17 -9.13 -11.68 -2.69
CA CYS A 17 -10.40 -11.67 -1.98
C CYS A 17 -11.54 -11.05 -2.82
N VAL A 18 -11.26 -9.97 -3.57
CA VAL A 18 -12.22 -9.35 -4.49
C VAL A 18 -12.58 -10.31 -5.61
N LEU A 19 -11.57 -10.88 -6.28
CA LEU A 19 -11.77 -11.84 -7.37
C LEU A 19 -12.55 -13.07 -6.91
N ALA A 20 -12.21 -13.65 -5.75
CA ALA A 20 -12.93 -14.77 -5.17
C ALA A 20 -14.42 -14.44 -4.99
N ALA A 21 -14.73 -13.25 -4.45
CA ALA A 21 -16.11 -12.83 -4.24
C ALA A 21 -16.85 -12.64 -5.56
N ARG A 22 -16.23 -11.92 -6.53
CA ARG A 22 -16.89 -11.55 -7.79
C ARG A 22 -17.02 -12.72 -8.77
N LEU A 23 -15.98 -13.54 -8.94
CA LEU A 23 -16.06 -14.68 -9.87
C LEU A 23 -16.99 -15.78 -9.40
N SER A 24 -17.15 -15.95 -8.07
CA SER A 24 -18.07 -16.92 -7.50
C SER A 24 -19.53 -16.44 -7.42
N GLU A 25 -19.84 -15.18 -7.81
CA GLU A 25 -21.23 -14.71 -7.91
C GLU A 25 -22.07 -15.54 -8.89
N ASN A 26 -21.45 -15.97 -9.98
CA ASN A 26 -22.09 -16.92 -10.89
C ASN A 26 -21.91 -18.34 -10.35
N PRO A 27 -22.98 -19.05 -9.95
CA PRO A 27 -22.89 -20.39 -9.37
C PRO A 27 -22.36 -21.45 -10.35
N LYS A 28 -22.30 -21.15 -11.65
CA LYS A 28 -21.71 -22.03 -12.66
C LYS A 28 -20.18 -22.00 -12.66
N ASN A 29 -19.57 -20.95 -12.13
CA ASN A 29 -18.12 -20.84 -12.03
C ASN A 29 -17.60 -21.56 -10.79
N LYS A 30 -16.82 -22.60 -10.96
CA LYS A 30 -16.12 -23.28 -9.86
C LYS A 30 -14.78 -22.55 -9.63
N VAL A 31 -14.63 -21.92 -8.46
CA VAL A 31 -13.47 -21.07 -8.12
C VAL A 31 -12.65 -21.72 -7.01
N LEU A 32 -11.33 -21.84 -7.21
CA LEU A 32 -10.37 -22.23 -6.20
C LEU A 32 -9.53 -21.02 -5.79
N VAL A 33 -9.36 -20.84 -4.49
CA VAL A 33 -8.40 -19.86 -3.92
C VAL A 33 -7.35 -20.60 -3.10
N LEU A 34 -6.09 -20.38 -3.40
CA LEU A 34 -4.95 -20.93 -2.68
C LEU A 34 -4.24 -19.83 -1.87
N GLU A 35 -4.20 -19.97 -0.56
CA GLU A 35 -3.51 -19.03 0.35
C GLU A 35 -2.47 -19.78 1.19
N PHE A 36 -1.24 -19.28 1.21
CA PHE A 36 -0.17 -19.91 2.02
C PHE A 36 -0.36 -19.66 3.51
N GLY A 37 -0.88 -18.50 3.89
CA GLY A 37 -1.19 -18.20 5.28
C GLY A 37 -2.45 -18.91 5.79
N GLY A 38 -2.71 -18.71 7.07
CA GLY A 38 -3.90 -19.24 7.73
C GLY A 38 -4.99 -18.19 7.93
N SER A 39 -5.90 -18.47 8.87
CA SER A 39 -7.00 -17.59 9.25
C SER A 39 -6.52 -16.27 9.87
N ASP A 40 -7.25 -15.20 9.58
CA ASP A 40 -7.07 -13.87 10.18
C ASP A 40 -7.83 -13.69 11.52
N LYS A 41 -8.40 -14.75 12.06
CA LYS A 41 -9.10 -14.75 13.36
C LYS A 41 -8.10 -14.56 14.51
N SER A 42 -7.59 -13.34 14.66
CA SER A 42 -6.67 -12.94 15.73
C SER A 42 -7.07 -11.56 16.25
N ILE A 43 -7.13 -11.40 17.56
CA ILE A 43 -7.37 -10.10 18.20
C ILE A 43 -6.38 -9.04 17.69
N PHE A 44 -5.11 -9.41 17.48
CA PHE A 44 -4.06 -8.50 17.02
C PHE A 44 -4.22 -8.08 15.56
N ILE A 45 -4.96 -8.84 14.75
CA ILE A 45 -5.35 -8.44 13.40
C ILE A 45 -6.61 -7.59 13.46
N GLN A 46 -7.63 -8.03 14.22
CA GLN A 46 -8.96 -7.41 14.19
C GLN A 46 -9.01 -6.06 14.95
N MET A 47 -8.13 -5.85 15.94
CA MET A 47 -8.05 -4.61 16.70
C MET A 47 -7.13 -3.59 16.00
N PRO A 48 -7.65 -2.47 15.48
CA PRO A 48 -6.89 -1.50 14.69
C PRO A 48 -5.59 -1.03 15.34
N THR A 49 -5.61 -0.66 16.62
CA THR A 49 -4.42 -0.15 17.34
C THR A 49 -3.29 -1.18 17.50
N ALA A 50 -3.58 -2.47 17.30
CA ALA A 50 -2.59 -3.54 17.45
C ALA A 50 -1.74 -3.80 16.17
N LEU A 51 -1.87 -2.96 15.14
CA LEU A 51 -1.29 -3.15 13.80
C LEU A 51 0.20 -3.53 13.79
N SER A 52 1.00 -3.01 14.70
CA SER A 52 2.44 -3.30 14.77
C SER A 52 2.75 -4.76 15.17
N ILE A 53 1.85 -5.44 15.87
CA ILE A 53 2.07 -6.81 16.35
C ILE A 53 2.06 -7.83 15.19
N PRO A 54 1.01 -7.93 14.36
CA PRO A 54 1.01 -8.85 13.23
C PRO A 54 2.06 -8.46 12.17
N MET A 55 2.36 -7.19 12.02
CA MET A 55 3.30 -6.68 11.02
C MET A 55 4.76 -7.03 11.36
N ASN A 56 5.12 -7.04 12.64
CA ASN A 56 6.48 -7.40 13.09
C ASN A 56 6.61 -8.86 13.53
N GLY A 57 5.50 -9.59 13.62
CA GLY A 57 5.48 -10.99 14.00
C GLY A 57 5.85 -11.96 12.87
N THR A 58 6.05 -13.24 13.21
CA THR A 58 6.37 -14.30 12.24
C THR A 58 5.15 -15.05 11.72
N LYS A 59 4.04 -15.03 12.47
CA LYS A 59 2.86 -15.84 12.19
C LYS A 59 2.08 -15.37 10.96
N PHE A 60 1.90 -14.04 10.83
CA PHE A 60 1.04 -13.41 9.83
C PHE A 60 1.81 -12.62 8.77
N ASN A 61 3.16 -12.67 8.82
CA ASN A 61 4.06 -11.90 8.00
C ASN A 61 5.09 -12.82 7.32
N TRP A 62 5.34 -12.61 6.04
CA TRP A 62 6.41 -13.26 5.29
C TRP A 62 7.80 -12.89 5.81
N ARG A 63 7.94 -11.68 6.41
CA ARG A 63 9.21 -11.15 6.91
C ARG A 63 10.28 -11.05 5.82
N TYR A 64 9.92 -10.57 4.67
CA TYR A 64 10.91 -10.22 3.67
C TYR A 64 11.81 -9.08 4.15
N GLU A 65 13.05 -9.12 3.70
CA GLU A 65 14.03 -8.05 3.81
C GLU A 65 14.63 -7.80 2.43
N THR A 66 15.07 -6.57 2.16
CA THR A 66 15.76 -6.27 0.91
C THR A 66 17.14 -6.93 0.88
N ALA A 67 17.72 -7.07 -0.30
CA ALA A 67 19.18 -7.17 -0.46
C ALA A 67 19.84 -5.93 0.17
N PRO A 68 21.15 -5.92 0.40
CA PRO A 68 21.84 -4.70 0.82
C PRO A 68 21.57 -3.57 -0.18
N GLU A 69 20.96 -2.48 0.29
CA GLU A 69 20.59 -1.31 -0.53
C GLU A 69 21.82 -0.41 -0.71
N PRO A 70 22.31 -0.21 -1.93
CA PRO A 70 23.54 0.59 -2.16
C PRO A 70 23.40 2.04 -1.68
N GLY A 71 22.25 2.68 -1.93
CA GLY A 71 21.97 4.05 -1.51
C GLY A 71 21.76 4.22 0.01
N LEU A 72 21.73 3.12 0.77
CA LEU A 72 21.60 3.10 2.23
C LEU A 72 22.84 2.49 2.92
N ASP A 73 24.02 2.66 2.33
CA ASP A 73 25.29 2.15 2.86
C ASP A 73 25.25 0.63 3.13
N GLY A 74 24.51 -0.13 2.32
CA GLY A 74 24.35 -1.59 2.43
C GLY A 74 23.35 -2.03 3.51
N ARG A 75 22.57 -1.12 4.11
CA ARG A 75 21.51 -1.46 5.07
C ARG A 75 20.40 -2.25 4.37
N ARG A 76 19.87 -3.25 5.06
CA ARG A 76 18.67 -3.99 4.62
C ARG A 76 17.42 -3.33 5.20
N VAL A 77 16.38 -3.26 4.40
CA VAL A 77 15.09 -2.67 4.81
C VAL A 77 14.08 -3.79 5.02
N HIS A 78 13.34 -3.74 6.12
CA HIS A 78 12.26 -4.68 6.42
C HIS A 78 11.08 -4.44 5.46
N CYS A 79 10.58 -5.52 4.84
CA CYS A 79 9.49 -5.47 3.86
C CYS A 79 8.36 -6.43 4.25
N PRO A 80 7.54 -6.12 5.27
CA PRO A 80 6.48 -7.00 5.75
C PRO A 80 5.38 -7.17 4.69
N ARG A 81 5.01 -8.42 4.42
CA ARG A 81 3.88 -8.80 3.57
C ARG A 81 3.00 -9.79 4.30
N GLY A 82 1.67 -9.61 4.16
CA GLY A 82 0.71 -10.48 4.82
C GLY A 82 0.80 -11.93 4.35
N LYS A 83 0.87 -12.87 5.30
CA LYS A 83 0.81 -14.31 5.13
C LYS A 83 -0.42 -14.83 5.89
N VAL A 84 -1.59 -14.52 5.37
CA VAL A 84 -2.88 -14.70 6.07
C VAL A 84 -4.03 -14.36 5.13
N LEU A 85 -5.24 -14.88 5.35
CA LEU A 85 -6.44 -14.43 4.64
C LEU A 85 -6.58 -12.90 4.71
N GLY A 86 -6.80 -12.27 3.56
CA GLY A 86 -6.76 -10.82 3.38
C GLY A 86 -5.37 -10.26 3.04
N GLY A 87 -4.32 -11.10 3.10
CA GLY A 87 -2.95 -10.70 2.78
C GLY A 87 -2.51 -9.48 3.58
N SER A 88 -1.86 -8.53 2.91
CA SER A 88 -1.36 -7.30 3.55
C SER A 88 -2.48 -6.40 4.08
N SER A 89 -3.72 -6.46 3.57
CA SER A 89 -4.85 -5.71 4.14
C SER A 89 -5.20 -6.15 5.57
N SER A 90 -4.80 -7.36 5.97
CA SER A 90 -4.98 -7.88 7.34
C SER A 90 -3.90 -7.43 8.33
N ILE A 91 -2.76 -6.88 7.85
CA ILE A 91 -1.66 -6.44 8.71
C ILE A 91 -1.19 -5.00 8.48
N ASN A 92 -1.73 -4.29 7.50
CA ASN A 92 -1.35 -2.92 7.15
C ASN A 92 -1.78 -1.88 8.19
N GLY A 93 -1.37 -0.63 7.98
CA GLY A 93 -1.72 0.53 8.80
C GLY A 93 -3.17 1.03 8.66
N LEU A 94 -4.03 0.35 7.92
CA LEU A 94 -5.45 0.67 7.64
C LEU A 94 -5.72 2.00 6.92
N VAL A 95 -4.73 2.82 6.64
CA VAL A 95 -4.95 4.10 5.95
C VAL A 95 -5.59 3.85 4.58
N TYR A 96 -6.68 4.57 4.29
CA TYR A 96 -7.41 4.51 3.04
C TYR A 96 -7.14 5.75 2.20
N MET A 97 -6.32 5.59 1.19
CA MET A 97 -6.06 6.59 0.15
C MET A 97 -6.15 5.91 -1.22
N ARG A 98 -6.63 6.65 -2.22
CA ARG A 98 -6.88 6.12 -3.57
C ARG A 98 -5.75 6.38 -4.56
N GLY A 99 -4.81 7.24 -4.21
CA GLY A 99 -3.88 7.87 -5.12
C GLY A 99 -4.40 9.23 -5.59
N HIS A 100 -3.61 9.95 -6.37
CA HIS A 100 -4.06 11.15 -7.04
C HIS A 100 -4.73 10.79 -8.38
N PRO A 101 -5.79 11.47 -8.83
CA PRO A 101 -6.41 11.22 -10.13
C PRO A 101 -5.42 11.12 -11.29
N HIS A 102 -4.42 11.99 -11.30
CA HIS A 102 -3.37 12.00 -12.31
C HIS A 102 -2.54 10.70 -12.39
N ASP A 103 -2.41 9.96 -11.28
CA ASP A 103 -1.65 8.70 -11.28
C ASP A 103 -2.25 7.70 -12.27
N PHE A 104 -3.57 7.66 -12.37
CA PHE A 104 -4.30 6.77 -13.28
C PHE A 104 -4.23 7.27 -14.72
N ASP A 105 -4.27 8.60 -14.95
CA ASP A 105 -4.06 9.17 -16.28
C ASP A 105 -2.61 8.95 -16.74
N GLU A 106 -1.65 8.98 -15.81
CA GLU A 106 -0.25 8.58 -16.07
C GLU A 106 -0.16 7.10 -16.45
N TRP A 107 -0.90 6.19 -15.78
CA TRP A 107 -0.93 4.78 -16.17
C TRP A 107 -1.40 4.61 -17.62
N GLU A 108 -2.46 5.30 -18.01
CA GLU A 108 -2.97 5.27 -19.37
C GLU A 108 -1.93 5.77 -20.38
N SER A 109 -1.18 6.83 -20.05
CA SER A 109 -0.09 7.34 -20.88
C SER A 109 1.09 6.36 -21.02
N HIS A 110 1.27 5.44 -20.07
CA HIS A 110 2.25 4.36 -20.09
C HIS A 110 1.73 3.06 -20.75
N GLY A 111 0.65 3.14 -21.50
CA GLY A 111 0.10 2.01 -22.26
C GLY A 111 -0.91 1.14 -21.50
N ALA A 112 -1.30 1.50 -20.29
CA ALA A 112 -2.42 0.88 -19.58
C ALA A 112 -3.75 1.46 -20.09
N ARG A 113 -4.17 1.04 -21.28
CA ARG A 113 -5.36 1.59 -21.96
C ARG A 113 -6.61 1.44 -21.10
N ASP A 114 -7.42 2.49 -21.06
CA ASP A 114 -8.66 2.57 -20.28
C ASP A 114 -8.48 2.53 -18.74
N TRP A 115 -7.26 2.69 -18.23
CA TRP A 115 -7.00 2.81 -16.78
C TRP A 115 -6.87 4.25 -16.30
N GLY A 116 -7.30 5.25 -17.10
CA GLY A 116 -7.39 6.64 -16.67
C GLY A 116 -8.39 6.83 -15.53
N TYR A 117 -8.24 7.93 -14.77
CA TYR A 117 -9.05 8.19 -13.57
C TYR A 117 -10.54 8.12 -13.80
N ARG A 118 -11.02 8.65 -14.92
CA ARG A 118 -12.44 8.61 -15.29
C ARG A 118 -13.02 7.19 -15.33
N ASN A 119 -12.22 6.20 -15.70
CA ASN A 119 -12.59 4.79 -15.79
C ASN A 119 -12.39 4.06 -14.44
N CYS A 120 -11.46 4.53 -13.60
CA CYS A 120 -11.13 3.96 -12.29
C CYS A 120 -12.09 4.43 -11.19
N LEU A 121 -12.52 5.70 -11.21
CA LEU A 121 -13.38 6.28 -10.16
C LEU A 121 -14.67 5.50 -9.91
N PRO A 122 -15.42 5.03 -10.94
CA PRO A 122 -16.62 4.22 -10.71
C PRO A 122 -16.34 2.93 -9.92
N TYR A 123 -15.17 2.32 -10.10
CA TYR A 123 -14.76 1.11 -9.39
C TYR A 123 -14.26 1.39 -7.97
N PHE A 124 -13.66 2.53 -7.70
CA PHE A 124 -13.43 3.00 -6.33
C PHE A 124 -14.75 3.17 -5.57
N ARG A 125 -15.75 3.76 -6.21
CA ARG A 125 -17.10 3.93 -5.62
C ARG A 125 -17.80 2.58 -5.42
N LYS A 126 -17.75 1.68 -6.40
CA LYS A 126 -18.30 0.31 -6.31
C LYS A 126 -17.73 -0.47 -5.13
N ALA A 127 -16.44 -0.28 -4.83
CA ALA A 127 -15.75 -0.99 -3.75
C ALA A 127 -16.11 -0.47 -2.35
N GLU A 128 -16.53 0.78 -2.21
CA GLU A 128 -16.53 1.53 -0.95
C GLU A 128 -17.93 1.81 -0.40
N THR A 129 -18.05 1.72 0.94
CA THR A 129 -19.06 2.44 1.72
C THR A 129 -18.35 3.45 2.60
N PHE A 130 -18.52 4.74 2.29
CA PHE A 130 -18.00 5.84 3.08
C PHE A 130 -18.96 6.22 4.19
N ALA A 131 -18.49 6.27 5.44
CA ALA A 131 -19.34 6.46 6.62
C ALA A 131 -20.07 7.80 6.67
N PHE A 132 -19.63 8.80 5.90
CA PHE A 132 -20.20 10.15 5.85
C PHE A 132 -21.09 10.40 4.63
N GLY A 133 -21.44 9.33 3.91
CA GLY A 133 -22.32 9.37 2.73
C GLY A 133 -21.55 9.28 1.42
N GLY A 134 -22.27 8.84 0.37
CA GLY A 134 -21.75 8.80 -1.00
C GLY A 134 -22.01 10.12 -1.74
N ASP A 135 -21.15 10.39 -2.72
CA ASP A 135 -21.27 11.52 -3.64
C ASP A 135 -20.71 11.15 -5.03
N GLU A 136 -20.31 12.14 -5.83
CA GLU A 136 -19.70 11.87 -7.14
C GLU A 136 -18.31 11.22 -7.04
N TYR A 137 -17.60 11.33 -5.88
CA TYR A 137 -16.29 10.72 -5.63
C TYR A 137 -16.40 9.49 -4.72
N ARG A 138 -17.32 9.47 -3.77
CA ARG A 138 -17.39 8.46 -2.71
C ARG A 138 -18.52 7.46 -2.93
N GLY A 139 -18.28 6.20 -2.54
CA GLY A 139 -19.30 5.14 -2.57
C GLY A 139 -20.15 5.07 -1.31
N SER A 140 -21.36 4.49 -1.41
CA SER A 140 -22.32 4.37 -0.30
C SER A 140 -22.73 2.93 0.04
N ASP A 141 -22.43 1.96 -0.83
CA ASP A 141 -23.00 0.60 -0.75
C ASP A 141 -21.98 -0.52 -1.07
N GLY A 142 -20.72 -0.16 -1.25
CA GLY A 142 -19.63 -1.13 -1.50
C GLY A 142 -19.23 -1.91 -0.24
N PRO A 143 -18.57 -3.06 -0.41
CA PRO A 143 -18.23 -3.94 0.71
C PRO A 143 -17.15 -3.40 1.65
N LEU A 144 -16.26 -2.52 1.17
CA LEU A 144 -15.18 -1.96 1.96
C LEU A 144 -15.66 -0.73 2.76
N GLN A 145 -15.71 -0.86 4.08
CA GLN A 145 -16.13 0.24 4.97
C GLN A 145 -14.97 1.19 5.25
N VAL A 146 -15.21 2.49 5.12
CA VAL A 146 -14.21 3.57 5.31
C VAL A 146 -14.76 4.64 6.24
N ASN A 147 -13.98 5.02 7.26
CA ASN A 147 -14.31 6.08 8.22
C ASN A 147 -13.05 6.82 8.68
N ASN A 148 -13.15 7.71 9.67
CA ASN A 148 -12.02 8.48 10.25
C ASN A 148 -11.72 8.13 11.73
N GLY A 149 -11.89 6.85 12.11
CA GLY A 149 -11.46 6.33 13.42
C GLY A 149 -12.13 7.03 14.60
N ASN A 150 -11.36 7.68 15.46
CA ASN A 150 -11.84 8.46 16.62
C ASN A 150 -12.15 9.92 16.26
N ASN A 151 -12.29 10.25 14.99
CA ASN A 151 -12.65 11.59 14.51
C ASN A 151 -11.71 12.69 15.05
N MET A 152 -10.40 12.43 15.00
CA MET A 152 -9.37 13.36 15.47
C MET A 152 -9.58 13.84 16.93
N ALA A 153 -9.99 12.93 17.83
CA ALA A 153 -10.29 13.27 19.21
C ALA A 153 -9.08 13.78 20.02
N ASN A 154 -7.84 13.39 19.64
CA ASN A 154 -6.64 13.96 20.24
C ASN A 154 -6.39 15.37 19.66
N PRO A 155 -6.22 16.42 20.49
CA PRO A 155 -6.06 17.80 20.02
C PRO A 155 -4.84 18.01 19.12
N LEU A 156 -3.82 17.16 19.21
CA LEU A 156 -2.64 17.22 18.35
C LEU A 156 -2.97 17.05 16.86
N TYR A 157 -4.02 16.29 16.51
CA TYR A 157 -4.42 16.12 15.12
C TYR A 157 -4.91 17.44 14.51
N ARG A 158 -5.74 18.18 15.24
CA ARG A 158 -6.23 19.49 14.81
C ARG A 158 -5.11 20.51 14.77
N ALA A 159 -4.26 20.55 15.80
CA ALA A 159 -3.10 21.44 15.84
C ALA A 159 -2.17 21.24 14.61
N PHE A 160 -1.99 19.99 14.15
CA PHE A 160 -1.19 19.73 12.96
C PHE A 160 -1.86 20.22 11.67
N VAL A 161 -3.18 20.05 11.55
CA VAL A 161 -3.95 20.59 10.41
C VAL A 161 -3.92 22.12 10.41
N ASP A 162 -4.13 22.74 11.56
CA ASP A 162 -4.09 24.18 11.74
C ASP A 162 -2.69 24.75 11.42
N ALA A 163 -1.62 24.04 11.85
CA ALA A 163 -0.24 24.40 11.52
C ALA A 163 0.03 24.37 10.02
N GLY A 164 -0.50 23.37 9.30
CA GLY A 164 -0.43 23.32 7.84
C GLY A 164 -1.10 24.56 7.20
N HIS A 165 -2.27 24.94 7.71
CA HIS A 165 -2.97 26.14 7.26
C HIS A 165 -2.20 27.44 7.57
N GLU A 166 -1.68 27.58 8.78
CA GLU A 166 -0.85 28.73 9.19
C GLU A 166 0.45 28.83 8.38
N ALA A 167 1.03 27.70 7.96
CA ALA A 167 2.15 27.65 7.04
C ALA A 167 1.79 28.11 5.61
N GLY A 168 0.50 28.27 5.31
CA GLY A 168 -0.02 28.77 4.04
C GLY A 168 -0.50 27.70 3.06
N TYR A 169 -0.59 26.45 3.51
CA TYR A 169 -1.18 25.36 2.72
C TYR A 169 -2.71 25.36 2.86
N ILE A 170 -3.39 24.76 1.88
CA ILE A 170 -4.83 24.60 1.93
C ILE A 170 -5.24 23.48 2.92
N THR A 171 -6.48 23.50 3.34
CA THR A 171 -7.08 22.39 4.09
C THR A 171 -8.06 21.63 3.20
N THR A 172 -8.14 20.32 3.40
CA THR A 172 -9.12 19.47 2.72
C THR A 172 -9.98 18.72 3.74
N GLN A 173 -11.25 18.57 3.44
CA GLN A 173 -12.16 17.73 4.25
C GLN A 173 -12.13 16.27 3.79
N ASP A 174 -11.71 16.04 2.55
CA ASP A 174 -11.65 14.72 1.95
C ASP A 174 -10.53 14.63 0.90
N PRO A 175 -9.37 14.03 1.25
CA PRO A 175 -8.25 13.87 0.31
C PRO A 175 -8.54 12.83 -0.80
N ASN A 176 -9.65 12.11 -0.73
CA ASN A 176 -10.11 11.17 -1.77
C ASN A 176 -11.28 11.74 -2.60
N GLY A 177 -11.66 13.01 -2.37
CA GLY A 177 -12.73 13.72 -3.06
C GLY A 177 -12.22 14.58 -4.22
N TYR A 178 -12.80 15.77 -4.33
CA TYR A 178 -12.49 16.75 -5.39
C TYR A 178 -11.02 17.14 -5.47
N MET A 179 -10.35 17.32 -4.32
CA MET A 179 -8.94 17.76 -4.26
C MET A 179 -8.18 16.98 -3.19
N GLN A 180 -7.08 16.34 -3.60
CA GLN A 180 -6.19 15.64 -2.66
C GLN A 180 -5.29 16.60 -1.89
N GLU A 181 -4.84 17.70 -2.52
CA GLU A 181 -3.92 18.65 -1.89
C GLU A 181 -4.52 19.28 -0.65
N GLY A 182 -3.74 19.37 0.41
CA GLY A 182 -4.10 20.03 1.67
C GLY A 182 -3.92 19.17 2.91
N PHE A 183 -4.08 19.80 4.07
CA PHE A 183 -4.09 19.15 5.39
C PHE A 183 -5.51 18.83 5.81
N GLY A 184 -5.71 17.66 6.40
CA GLY A 184 -7.05 17.23 6.81
C GLY A 184 -7.10 15.86 7.45
N PRO A 185 -8.32 15.27 7.58
CA PRO A 185 -8.50 13.94 8.13
C PRO A 185 -7.94 12.87 7.20
N MET A 186 -7.36 11.82 7.81
CA MET A 186 -6.99 10.60 7.12
C MET A 186 -8.04 9.52 7.36
N HIS A 187 -8.51 8.90 6.29
CA HIS A 187 -9.52 7.85 6.38
C HIS A 187 -8.88 6.47 6.61
N MET A 188 -9.67 5.55 7.17
CA MET A 188 -9.20 4.20 7.48
C MET A 188 -10.24 3.13 7.20
N THR A 189 -9.78 1.91 6.90
CA THR A 189 -10.62 0.74 6.65
C THR A 189 -11.01 0.06 7.95
N VAL A 190 -12.05 0.60 8.61
CA VAL A 190 -12.59 0.12 9.89
C VAL A 190 -14.12 0.07 9.81
N LYS A 191 -14.72 -0.97 10.38
CA LYS A 191 -16.18 -1.10 10.56
C LYS A 191 -16.48 -1.45 12.01
N ASN A 192 -17.29 -0.66 12.68
CA ASN A 192 -17.69 -0.90 14.07
C ASN A 192 -16.49 -1.17 15.00
N GLY A 193 -15.41 -0.39 14.86
CA GLY A 193 -14.20 -0.51 15.66
C GLY A 193 -13.32 -1.72 15.34
N VAL A 194 -13.58 -2.44 14.25
CA VAL A 194 -12.82 -3.61 13.81
C VAL A 194 -12.14 -3.32 12.46
N ARG A 195 -10.89 -3.77 12.29
CA ARG A 195 -10.21 -3.74 10.99
C ARG A 195 -11.11 -4.33 9.90
N TRP A 196 -11.30 -3.61 8.82
CA TRP A 196 -12.11 -4.06 7.70
C TRP A 196 -11.22 -4.41 6.50
N SER A 197 -10.48 -5.53 6.65
CA SER A 197 -9.59 -6.06 5.61
C SER A 197 -10.38 -6.55 4.39
N ALA A 198 -9.69 -6.81 3.28
CA ALA A 198 -10.31 -7.44 2.10
C ALA A 198 -10.93 -8.81 2.43
N ALA A 199 -10.35 -9.57 3.39
CA ALA A 199 -10.98 -10.80 3.86
C ALA A 199 -12.33 -10.53 4.53
N ASN A 200 -12.42 -9.51 5.41
CA ASN A 200 -13.67 -9.15 6.09
C ASN A 200 -14.70 -8.57 5.11
N ALA A 201 -14.25 -7.76 4.15
CA ALA A 201 -15.12 -7.06 3.21
C ALA A 201 -15.66 -7.98 2.10
N TYR A 202 -14.83 -8.85 1.56
CA TYR A 202 -15.15 -9.61 0.35
C TYR A 202 -15.22 -11.13 0.55
N LEU A 203 -14.17 -11.73 1.14
CA LEU A 203 -14.04 -13.19 1.14
C LEU A 203 -14.97 -13.86 2.14
N LYS A 204 -14.93 -13.46 3.41
CA LYS A 204 -15.72 -14.11 4.48
C LYS A 204 -17.23 -14.12 4.23
N PRO A 205 -17.85 -13.06 3.70
CA PRO A 205 -19.28 -13.08 3.40
C PRO A 205 -19.71 -14.13 2.38
N VAL A 206 -18.77 -14.67 1.61
CA VAL A 206 -19.04 -15.57 0.48
C VAL A 206 -18.39 -16.95 0.61
N MET A 207 -17.64 -17.21 1.68
CA MET A 207 -16.88 -18.46 1.87
C MET A 207 -17.77 -19.72 1.90
N ASP A 208 -19.05 -19.56 2.22
CA ASP A 208 -20.01 -20.69 2.28
C ASP A 208 -20.66 -21.00 0.92
N ARG A 209 -20.29 -20.27 -0.14
CA ARG A 209 -20.78 -20.58 -1.49
C ARG A 209 -20.27 -21.96 -1.94
N PRO A 210 -21.15 -22.84 -2.44
CA PRO A 210 -20.76 -24.21 -2.80
C PRO A 210 -19.77 -24.29 -3.98
N ASN A 211 -19.69 -23.23 -4.78
CA ASN A 211 -18.82 -23.10 -5.94
C ASN A 211 -17.50 -22.36 -5.64
N LEU A 212 -17.26 -21.96 -4.38
CA LEU A 212 -16.02 -21.30 -3.94
C LEU A 212 -15.26 -22.20 -2.95
N HIS A 213 -14.06 -22.63 -3.34
CA HIS A 213 -13.19 -23.43 -2.50
C HIS A 213 -11.98 -22.60 -2.07
N VAL A 214 -11.79 -22.42 -0.77
CA VAL A 214 -10.64 -21.68 -0.20
C VAL A 214 -9.76 -22.64 0.58
N ILE A 215 -8.52 -22.85 0.12
CA ILE A 215 -7.55 -23.72 0.80
C ILE A 215 -6.47 -22.82 1.40
N THR A 216 -6.38 -22.84 2.74
CA THR A 216 -5.31 -22.17 3.50
C THR A 216 -4.15 -23.12 3.76
N HIS A 217 -2.98 -22.55 4.12
CA HIS A 217 -1.74 -23.32 4.29
C HIS A 217 -1.33 -24.07 3.00
N ALA A 218 -1.72 -23.53 1.85
CA ALA A 218 -1.46 -24.07 0.52
C ALA A 218 -0.37 -23.25 -0.16
N MET A 219 0.83 -23.80 -0.28
CA MET A 219 1.94 -23.18 -0.98
C MET A 219 1.89 -23.50 -2.47
N THR A 220 1.54 -22.55 -3.31
CA THR A 220 1.64 -22.73 -4.76
C THR A 220 3.10 -22.82 -5.16
N ARG A 221 3.47 -23.94 -5.78
CA ARG A 221 4.82 -24.28 -6.16
C ARG A 221 5.16 -23.73 -7.53
N ARG A 222 4.29 -23.96 -8.50
CA ARG A 222 4.44 -23.50 -9.89
C ARG A 222 3.11 -23.47 -10.64
N ILE A 223 3.08 -22.70 -11.71
CA ILE A 223 2.04 -22.72 -12.73
C ILE A 223 2.38 -23.80 -13.74
N LEU A 224 1.38 -24.56 -14.17
CA LEU A 224 1.53 -25.61 -15.17
C LEU A 224 1.23 -25.03 -16.56
N LEU A 225 2.22 -25.04 -17.43
CA LEU A 225 2.10 -24.61 -18.82
C LEU A 225 2.06 -25.81 -19.75
N LYS A 226 1.19 -25.75 -20.76
CA LYS A 226 1.15 -26.68 -21.88
C LYS A 226 0.81 -25.90 -23.16
N ASP A 227 1.64 -26.02 -24.18
CA ASP A 227 1.44 -25.42 -25.51
C ASP A 227 1.13 -23.89 -25.44
N GLY A 228 1.86 -23.14 -24.62
CA GLY A 228 1.68 -21.69 -24.43
C GLY A 228 0.47 -21.29 -23.56
N ARG A 229 -0.21 -22.26 -22.92
CA ARG A 229 -1.39 -22.02 -22.07
C ARG A 229 -1.15 -22.45 -20.64
N ALA A 230 -1.61 -21.67 -19.68
CA ALA A 230 -1.70 -22.06 -18.27
C ALA A 230 -2.88 -23.02 -18.08
N THR A 231 -2.58 -24.24 -17.62
CA THR A 231 -3.56 -25.33 -17.47
C THR A 231 -3.90 -25.66 -16.02
N GLY A 232 -3.22 -25.01 -15.08
CA GLY A 232 -3.43 -25.26 -13.64
C GLY A 232 -2.22 -24.86 -12.82
N VAL A 233 -2.21 -25.36 -11.59
CA VAL A 233 -1.12 -25.13 -10.63
C VAL A 233 -0.76 -26.41 -9.87
N GLU A 234 0.51 -26.52 -9.48
CA GLU A 234 1.00 -27.45 -8.48
C GLU A 234 1.12 -26.71 -7.15
N TYR A 235 0.56 -27.26 -6.09
CA TYR A 235 0.61 -26.66 -4.76
C TYR A 235 0.86 -27.73 -3.69
N GLU A 236 1.40 -27.29 -2.56
CA GLU A 236 1.64 -28.16 -1.40
C GLU A 236 0.72 -27.76 -0.26
N VAL A 237 0.03 -28.74 0.30
CA VAL A 237 -0.83 -28.60 1.48
C VAL A 237 -0.66 -29.82 2.39
N ALA A 238 -0.52 -29.59 3.70
CA ALA A 238 -0.29 -30.64 4.69
C ALA A 238 0.86 -31.62 4.32
N GLY A 239 1.93 -31.11 3.69
CA GLY A 239 3.10 -31.88 3.26
C GLY A 239 2.88 -32.73 2.00
N LYS A 240 1.72 -32.64 1.34
CA LYS A 240 1.42 -33.33 0.09
C LYS A 240 1.42 -32.35 -1.08
N ILE A 241 1.97 -32.81 -2.20
CA ILE A 241 1.93 -32.09 -3.47
C ILE A 241 0.66 -32.50 -4.19
N GLU A 242 -0.16 -31.50 -4.51
CA GLU A 242 -1.44 -31.66 -5.19
C GLU A 242 -1.43 -30.84 -6.49
N THR A 243 -2.32 -31.19 -7.41
CA THR A 243 -2.50 -30.48 -8.69
C THR A 243 -3.95 -30.06 -8.83
N ALA A 244 -4.18 -28.80 -9.21
CA ALA A 244 -5.49 -28.31 -9.61
C ALA A 244 -5.43 -27.84 -11.07
N HIS A 245 -6.44 -28.19 -11.87
CA HIS A 245 -6.55 -27.79 -13.27
C HIS A 245 -7.54 -26.65 -13.44
N ALA A 246 -7.16 -25.67 -14.30
CA ALA A 246 -8.00 -24.54 -14.69
C ALA A 246 -8.58 -24.76 -16.09
N ARG A 247 -9.92 -24.64 -16.24
CA ARG A 247 -10.58 -24.65 -17.54
C ARG A 247 -10.48 -23.31 -18.26
N ALA A 248 -10.65 -22.23 -17.51
CA ALA A 248 -10.59 -20.86 -18.03
C ALA A 248 -9.24 -20.22 -17.75
N GLU A 249 -8.94 -19.86 -16.49
CA GLU A 249 -7.75 -19.09 -16.18
C GLU A 249 -7.13 -19.46 -14.82
N VAL A 250 -5.79 -19.32 -14.75
CA VAL A 250 -5.02 -19.17 -13.53
C VAL A 250 -4.78 -17.67 -13.32
N ILE A 251 -5.14 -17.14 -12.15
CA ILE A 251 -5.02 -15.73 -11.79
C ILE A 251 -4.03 -15.60 -10.64
N VAL A 252 -2.89 -14.99 -10.88
CA VAL A 252 -1.86 -14.75 -9.87
C VAL A 252 -2.19 -13.45 -9.13
N SER A 253 -2.41 -13.54 -7.82
CA SER A 253 -2.72 -12.43 -6.92
C SER A 253 -1.88 -12.50 -5.65
N ALA A 254 -0.59 -12.89 -5.81
CA ALA A 254 0.34 -13.14 -4.71
C ALA A 254 1.10 -11.88 -4.24
N GLY A 255 0.73 -10.72 -4.78
CA GLY A 255 1.33 -9.41 -4.46
C GLY A 255 2.65 -9.14 -5.18
N PRO A 256 3.20 -7.92 -5.05
CA PRO A 256 4.28 -7.42 -5.90
C PRO A 256 5.64 -8.12 -5.69
N ILE A 257 5.75 -8.95 -4.65
CA ILE A 257 6.92 -9.82 -4.43
C ILE A 257 6.59 -11.26 -4.82
N GLY A 258 5.44 -11.76 -4.40
CA GLY A 258 5.04 -13.14 -4.64
C GLY A 258 4.68 -13.45 -6.09
N SER A 259 4.05 -12.53 -6.80
CA SER A 259 3.59 -12.72 -8.18
C SER A 259 4.76 -12.88 -9.17
N PRO A 260 5.72 -11.95 -9.26
CA PRO A 260 6.88 -12.15 -10.12
C PRO A 260 7.71 -13.36 -9.70
N HIS A 261 7.85 -13.62 -8.40
CA HIS A 261 8.58 -14.78 -7.90
C HIS A 261 7.92 -16.10 -8.32
N LEU A 262 6.59 -16.20 -8.28
CA LEU A 262 5.86 -17.38 -8.75
C LEU A 262 5.99 -17.57 -10.27
N LEU A 263 5.87 -16.49 -11.05
CA LEU A 263 6.08 -16.54 -12.51
C LEU A 263 7.48 -17.05 -12.83
N GLN A 264 8.52 -16.49 -12.23
CA GLN A 264 9.91 -16.90 -12.43
C GLN A 264 10.13 -18.37 -12.05
N ARG A 265 9.65 -18.82 -10.90
CA ARG A 265 9.73 -20.25 -10.49
C ARG A 265 8.98 -21.19 -11.43
N SER A 266 8.02 -20.66 -12.18
CA SER A 266 7.28 -21.41 -13.21
C SER A 266 7.96 -21.36 -14.58
N GLY A 267 9.17 -20.77 -14.68
CA GLY A 267 9.90 -20.63 -15.92
C GLY A 267 9.44 -19.47 -16.82
N ILE A 268 8.66 -18.52 -16.26
CA ILE A 268 8.16 -17.33 -16.94
C ILE A 268 8.93 -16.12 -16.43
N GLY A 269 9.78 -15.49 -17.25
CA GLY A 269 10.57 -14.33 -16.82
C GLY A 269 11.87 -14.17 -17.56
N PRO A 270 12.76 -13.24 -17.10
CA PRO A 270 14.02 -12.96 -17.77
C PRO A 270 14.90 -14.21 -17.86
N GLY A 271 15.18 -14.65 -19.09
CA GLY A 271 15.90 -15.90 -19.33
C GLY A 271 17.25 -16.00 -18.62
N GLN A 272 17.96 -14.87 -18.43
CA GLN A 272 19.23 -14.85 -17.68
C GLN A 272 19.02 -15.12 -16.17
N VAL A 273 18.01 -14.50 -15.56
CA VAL A 273 17.65 -14.69 -14.15
C VAL A 273 17.25 -16.14 -13.92
N LEU A 274 16.39 -16.69 -14.78
CA LEU A 274 15.93 -18.06 -14.67
C LEU A 274 17.07 -19.06 -14.77
N ARG A 275 17.95 -18.93 -15.77
CA ARG A 275 19.13 -19.81 -15.92
C ARG A 275 20.07 -19.73 -14.73
N LYS A 276 20.31 -18.51 -14.18
CA LYS A 276 21.16 -18.34 -12.98
C LYS A 276 20.56 -19.03 -11.76
N ALA A 277 19.23 -19.04 -11.64
CA ALA A 277 18.49 -19.72 -10.57
C ALA A 277 18.31 -21.23 -10.79
N GLY A 278 18.83 -21.79 -11.89
CA GLY A 278 18.66 -23.21 -12.24
C GLY A 278 17.22 -23.56 -12.68
N ILE A 279 16.47 -22.58 -13.17
CA ILE A 279 15.08 -22.73 -13.59
C ILE A 279 15.02 -22.83 -15.13
N PRO A 280 14.40 -23.89 -15.69
CA PRO A 280 14.19 -23.99 -17.14
C PRO A 280 13.33 -22.83 -17.66
N VAL A 281 13.78 -22.17 -18.72
CA VAL A 281 13.01 -21.10 -19.38
C VAL A 281 11.90 -21.75 -20.22
N GLN A 282 10.64 -21.47 -19.84
CA GLN A 282 9.45 -21.89 -20.59
C GLN A 282 8.91 -20.74 -21.45
N HIS A 283 9.00 -19.51 -20.92
CA HIS A 283 8.59 -18.30 -21.62
C HIS A 283 9.51 -17.14 -21.22
N ASP A 284 10.29 -16.63 -22.16
CA ASP A 284 11.16 -15.47 -21.91
C ASP A 284 10.34 -14.18 -21.91
N LEU A 285 10.20 -13.55 -20.75
CA LEU A 285 9.45 -12.33 -20.54
C LEU A 285 10.27 -11.37 -19.67
N PRO A 286 11.06 -10.48 -20.28
CA PRO A 286 12.11 -9.71 -19.60
C PRO A 286 11.63 -8.84 -18.43
N GLY A 287 10.39 -8.34 -18.48
CA GLY A 287 9.84 -7.44 -17.49
C GLY A 287 9.47 -8.08 -16.15
N VAL A 288 9.38 -9.42 -16.09
CA VAL A 288 8.94 -10.11 -14.85
C VAL A 288 9.96 -9.91 -13.73
N GLY A 289 9.53 -9.22 -12.70
CA GLY A 289 10.34 -8.87 -11.53
C GLY A 289 11.09 -7.55 -11.66
N GLU A 290 11.11 -6.90 -12.81
CA GLU A 290 11.75 -5.59 -13.03
C GLU A 290 10.78 -4.44 -12.69
N ASN A 291 11.25 -3.18 -12.68
CA ASN A 291 10.46 -1.97 -12.38
C ASN A 291 9.85 -1.94 -10.96
N LEU A 292 10.40 -2.68 -10.00
CA LEU A 292 9.94 -2.64 -8.61
C LEU A 292 10.08 -1.21 -8.05
N GLN A 293 9.00 -0.71 -7.47
CA GLN A 293 8.88 0.62 -6.89
C GLN A 293 8.32 0.52 -5.48
N ASP A 294 8.63 1.50 -4.63
CA ASP A 294 8.07 1.61 -3.28
C ASP A 294 8.11 3.06 -2.82
N HIS A 295 7.19 3.45 -1.96
CA HIS A 295 7.34 4.66 -1.18
C HIS A 295 8.26 4.42 0.02
N SER A 296 9.03 5.44 0.36
CA SER A 296 9.87 5.45 1.55
C SER A 296 9.58 6.70 2.38
N GLU A 297 9.83 6.61 3.68
CA GLU A 297 9.52 7.68 4.62
C GLU A 297 10.58 7.83 5.70
N ILE A 298 10.64 9.01 6.29
CA ILE A 298 11.42 9.33 7.47
C ILE A 298 10.51 9.79 8.60
N TYR A 299 10.99 9.67 9.84
CA TYR A 299 10.25 10.05 11.04
C TYR A 299 10.85 11.31 11.65
N ILE A 300 10.15 12.44 11.50
CA ILE A 300 10.51 13.69 12.17
C ILE A 300 9.80 13.69 13.52
N GLN A 301 10.57 13.73 14.62
CA GLN A 301 10.04 13.53 15.96
C GLN A 301 10.28 14.72 16.87
N TYR A 302 9.26 15.07 17.64
CA TYR A 302 9.31 16.14 18.64
C TYR A 302 8.89 15.65 20.02
N ALA A 303 9.52 16.16 21.06
CA ALA A 303 9.00 16.05 22.41
C ALA A 303 7.72 16.88 22.53
N CYS A 304 6.77 16.38 23.33
CA CYS A 304 5.50 17.06 23.60
C CYS A 304 5.49 17.66 24.99
N LYS A 305 5.15 18.96 25.10
CA LYS A 305 5.02 19.68 26.38
C LYS A 305 3.92 19.13 27.27
N GLN A 306 2.88 18.52 26.64
CA GLN A 306 1.68 18.06 27.35
C GLN A 306 1.61 16.51 27.41
N PRO A 307 1.10 15.92 28.50
CA PRO A 307 1.02 14.48 28.69
C PRO A 307 -0.20 13.84 27.99
N ILE A 308 -0.46 14.23 26.72
CA ILE A 308 -1.65 13.84 25.93
C ILE A 308 -1.37 12.81 24.85
N THR A 309 -0.12 12.37 24.71
CA THR A 309 0.30 11.46 23.65
C THR A 309 0.11 9.99 24.01
N LEU A 310 0.14 9.12 23.02
CA LEU A 310 0.01 7.67 23.20
C LEU A 310 1.19 7.06 23.96
N ASN A 311 2.35 7.73 24.03
CA ASN A 311 3.50 7.27 24.81
C ASN A 311 3.10 6.97 26.27
N GLY A 312 2.24 7.80 26.88
CA GLY A 312 1.70 7.56 28.22
C GLY A 312 0.75 6.36 28.34
N LYS A 313 0.35 5.74 27.23
CA LYS A 313 -0.57 4.58 27.19
C LYS A 313 0.12 3.26 26.79
N MET A 314 1.44 3.24 26.68
CA MET A 314 2.20 2.08 26.21
C MET A 314 2.54 1.06 27.31
N GLY A 315 2.27 1.36 28.58
CA GLY A 315 2.51 0.46 29.71
C GLY A 315 1.58 -0.78 29.67
N PRO A 316 1.96 -1.90 30.32
CA PRO A 316 1.21 -3.17 30.27
C PRO A 316 -0.24 -3.03 30.74
N LEU A 317 -0.48 -2.30 31.82
CA LEU A 317 -1.83 -2.08 32.36
C LEU A 317 -2.70 -1.26 31.40
N SER A 318 -2.14 -0.24 30.76
CA SER A 318 -2.87 0.55 29.76
C SER A 318 -3.20 -0.28 28.54
N LYS A 319 -2.27 -1.09 28.03
CA LYS A 319 -2.50 -2.02 26.92
C LYS A 319 -3.59 -3.03 27.25
N LEU A 320 -3.59 -3.59 28.47
CA LEU A 320 -4.63 -4.49 28.93
C LEU A 320 -6.00 -3.79 28.97
N LYS A 321 -6.07 -2.58 29.54
CA LYS A 321 -7.30 -1.78 29.58
C LYS A 321 -7.85 -1.50 28.18
N ILE A 322 -7.01 -1.05 27.25
CA ILE A 322 -7.39 -0.81 25.84
C ILE A 322 -7.91 -2.11 25.20
N GLY A 323 -7.22 -3.23 25.42
CA GLY A 323 -7.63 -4.52 24.89
C GLY A 323 -8.99 -4.99 25.42
N VAL A 324 -9.21 -4.89 26.73
CA VAL A 324 -10.48 -5.27 27.40
C VAL A 324 -11.62 -4.36 26.92
N GLU A 325 -11.41 -3.04 26.90
CA GLU A 325 -12.40 -2.07 26.43
C GLU A 325 -12.80 -2.35 24.97
N TRP A 326 -11.81 -2.61 24.12
CA TRP A 326 -12.08 -2.96 22.74
C TRP A 326 -12.78 -4.33 22.61
N MET A 327 -12.38 -5.35 23.36
CA MET A 327 -13.01 -6.66 23.30
C MET A 327 -14.49 -6.61 23.64
N LEU A 328 -14.83 -5.88 24.71
CA LEU A 328 -16.20 -5.82 25.24
C LEU A 328 -17.10 -4.83 24.48
N PHE A 329 -16.55 -3.69 24.08
CA PHE A 329 -17.38 -2.56 23.62
C PHE A 329 -17.01 -2.03 22.23
N LYS A 330 -15.90 -2.49 21.61
CA LYS A 330 -15.42 -1.98 20.31
C LYS A 330 -15.32 -0.45 20.27
N ARG A 331 -14.74 0.16 21.31
CA ARG A 331 -14.58 1.61 21.47
C ARG A 331 -13.22 1.99 22.06
N GLY A 332 -12.98 3.28 22.27
CA GLY A 332 -11.77 3.84 22.85
C GLY A 332 -10.58 3.80 21.91
N LEU A 333 -9.36 3.77 22.43
CA LEU A 333 -8.14 3.80 21.61
C LEU A 333 -7.97 2.56 20.70
N GLY A 334 -8.66 1.46 21.03
CA GLY A 334 -8.56 0.21 20.27
C GLY A 334 -9.10 0.27 18.83
N ILE A 335 -9.98 1.25 18.51
CA ILE A 335 -10.70 1.33 17.23
C ILE A 335 -9.96 2.12 16.14
N SER A 336 -8.86 2.78 16.47
CA SER A 336 -8.11 3.64 15.55
C SER A 336 -6.72 3.07 15.25
N ASN A 337 -6.22 3.35 14.04
CA ASN A 337 -4.83 3.16 13.66
C ASN A 337 -3.92 4.30 14.17
N HIS A 338 -4.51 5.36 14.70
CA HIS A 338 -3.88 6.59 15.18
C HIS A 338 -3.23 7.49 14.11
N PHE A 339 -3.44 7.22 12.83
CA PHE A 339 -3.10 8.11 11.72
C PHE A 339 -4.36 8.87 11.28
N GLU A 340 -4.91 9.73 12.15
CA GLU A 340 -6.21 10.36 11.91
C GLU A 340 -6.12 11.73 11.23
N SER A 341 -4.90 12.32 11.14
CA SER A 341 -4.64 13.51 10.34
C SER A 341 -3.35 13.38 9.55
N GLY A 342 -3.27 14.16 8.50
CA GLY A 342 -2.11 14.21 7.63
C GLY A 342 -2.26 15.30 6.58
N GLY A 343 -1.48 15.21 5.52
CA GLY A 343 -1.57 16.16 4.43
C GLY A 343 -0.86 15.70 3.18
N PHE A 344 -1.25 16.30 2.08
CA PHE A 344 -0.61 16.18 0.78
C PHE A 344 -0.24 17.57 0.30
N ILE A 345 1.02 17.79 -0.03
CA ILE A 345 1.47 19.08 -0.54
C ILE A 345 2.36 18.90 -1.78
N ARG A 346 2.49 19.95 -2.54
CA ARG A 346 3.49 20.07 -3.59
C ARG A 346 4.81 20.51 -2.97
N SER A 347 5.90 19.87 -3.39
CA SER A 347 7.25 20.19 -2.90
C SER A 347 7.73 21.57 -3.39
N ASP A 348 7.17 22.06 -4.51
CA ASP A 348 7.55 23.31 -5.17
C ASP A 348 6.36 23.94 -5.91
N ALA A 349 6.49 25.21 -6.27
CA ALA A 349 5.53 25.95 -7.09
C ALA A 349 5.36 25.39 -8.50
N SER A 350 6.40 24.80 -9.09
CA SER A 350 6.35 24.23 -10.45
C SER A 350 5.68 22.85 -10.50
N VAL A 351 5.45 22.23 -9.37
CA VAL A 351 4.82 20.90 -9.27
C VAL A 351 3.31 21.06 -9.37
N LYS A 352 2.69 20.32 -10.28
CA LYS A 352 1.24 20.47 -10.59
C LYS A 352 0.33 19.82 -9.56
N TRP A 353 0.73 18.71 -8.98
CA TRP A 353 -0.01 17.91 -7.98
C TRP A 353 0.88 17.52 -6.82
N PRO A 354 0.27 17.15 -5.68
CA PRO A 354 1.02 16.76 -4.49
C PRO A 354 2.01 15.63 -4.76
N ASP A 355 3.23 15.82 -4.31
CA ASP A 355 4.32 14.85 -4.41
C ASP A 355 4.97 14.54 -3.05
N ILE A 356 4.46 15.15 -1.97
CA ILE A 356 4.84 14.84 -0.58
C ILE A 356 3.59 14.48 0.22
N GLN A 357 3.69 13.41 1.03
CA GLN A 357 2.67 12.98 1.98
C GLN A 357 3.17 13.14 3.42
N PHE A 358 2.26 13.51 4.30
CA PHE A 358 2.44 13.53 5.75
C PHE A 358 1.42 12.62 6.43
N HIS A 359 1.91 11.77 7.35
CA HIS A 359 1.07 11.12 8.34
C HIS A 359 1.45 11.66 9.71
N PHE A 360 0.46 12.09 10.49
CA PHE A 360 0.69 12.55 11.85
C PHE A 360 0.33 11.46 12.86
N LEU A 361 1.26 11.19 13.79
CA LEU A 361 1.03 10.25 14.88
C LEU A 361 1.28 10.92 16.23
N PRO A 362 0.30 10.93 17.19
CA PRO A 362 0.47 11.49 18.52
C PRO A 362 1.28 10.56 19.44
N ALA A 363 2.41 10.07 18.94
CA ALA A 363 3.41 9.29 19.66
C ALA A 363 4.77 9.47 19.00
N ALA A 364 5.83 9.57 19.76
CA ALA A 364 7.19 9.44 19.22
C ALA A 364 7.71 8.03 19.51
N MET A 365 7.94 7.26 18.47
CA MET A 365 8.43 5.88 18.53
C MET A 365 8.98 5.43 17.17
N ARG A 366 9.76 4.36 17.15
CA ARG A 366 10.04 3.65 15.91
C ARG A 366 8.80 2.85 15.50
N TYR A 367 8.58 2.71 14.22
CA TYR A 367 7.44 1.98 13.67
C TYR A 367 7.42 0.50 14.09
N ASP A 368 8.61 -0.10 14.29
CA ASP A 368 8.75 -1.47 14.81
C ASP A 368 8.40 -1.61 16.31
N GLY A 369 8.13 -0.50 17.01
CA GLY A 369 7.77 -0.46 18.41
C GLY A 369 8.90 -0.83 19.38
N LYS A 370 10.13 -1.05 18.90
CA LYS A 370 11.24 -1.57 19.72
C LYS A 370 11.83 -0.58 20.71
N GLN A 371 11.69 0.73 20.47
CA GLN A 371 12.25 1.76 21.36
C GLN A 371 11.26 2.92 21.52
N PRO A 372 10.27 2.80 22.43
CA PRO A 372 9.42 3.93 22.74
C PRO A 372 10.25 5.05 23.38
N LEU A 373 9.98 6.29 23.00
CA LEU A 373 10.58 7.46 23.63
C LEU A 373 10.24 7.50 25.13
N LYS A 374 11.21 7.82 25.98
CA LYS A 374 10.93 8.16 27.38
C LYS A 374 10.25 9.53 27.43
N GLY A 375 9.03 9.59 27.97
CA GLY A 375 8.24 10.82 28.02
C GLY A 375 7.18 10.90 26.94
N HIS A 376 6.71 12.11 26.66
CA HIS A 376 5.66 12.39 25.69
C HIS A 376 6.28 12.97 24.41
N GLY A 377 5.78 12.54 23.26
CA GLY A 377 6.22 13.04 21.97
C GLY A 377 5.19 12.75 20.88
N PHE A 378 5.39 13.37 19.73
CA PHE A 378 4.64 13.10 18.50
C PHE A 378 5.60 12.99 17.33
N MET A 379 5.15 12.40 16.25
CA MET A 379 5.95 12.28 15.03
C MET A 379 5.15 12.54 13.78
N ILE A 380 5.86 13.01 12.78
CA ILE A 380 5.39 13.18 11.41
C ILE A 380 6.18 12.20 10.55
N LEU A 381 5.45 11.29 9.88
CA LEU A 381 6.00 10.40 8.89
C LEU A 381 5.83 11.09 7.55
N THR A 382 6.91 11.27 6.82
CA THR A 382 6.89 11.99 5.55
C THR A 382 7.86 11.40 4.55
N GLY A 383 7.50 11.46 3.28
CA GLY A 383 8.35 11.02 2.17
C GLY A 383 7.81 11.49 0.83
N PRO A 384 8.67 11.47 -0.20
CA PRO A 384 8.26 11.75 -1.57
C PRO A 384 7.36 10.65 -2.13
N ASN A 385 6.27 11.05 -2.79
CA ASN A 385 5.29 10.10 -3.36
C ASN A 385 5.64 9.63 -4.78
N LYS A 386 6.64 10.20 -5.42
CA LYS A 386 6.98 9.90 -6.81
C LYS A 386 8.46 9.51 -6.96
N PRO A 387 8.91 8.43 -6.28
CA PRO A 387 10.30 8.01 -6.33
C PRO A 387 10.71 7.64 -7.76
N LYS A 388 11.94 8.01 -8.12
CA LYS A 388 12.54 7.72 -9.43
C LYS A 388 13.39 6.45 -9.44
N SER A 389 13.83 6.00 -8.28
CA SER A 389 14.54 4.74 -8.12
C SER A 389 13.72 3.54 -8.58
N ARG A 390 14.35 2.58 -9.22
CA ARG A 390 13.72 1.36 -9.73
C ARG A 390 14.55 0.15 -9.31
N GLY A 391 13.86 -0.89 -8.89
CA GLY A 391 14.45 -2.12 -8.40
C GLY A 391 13.90 -3.36 -9.08
N HIS A 392 14.12 -4.49 -8.41
CA HIS A 392 13.70 -5.79 -8.95
C HIS A 392 13.36 -6.82 -7.86
N VAL A 393 12.65 -7.87 -8.30
CA VAL A 393 12.43 -9.12 -7.56
C VAL A 393 12.98 -10.26 -8.41
N ARG A 394 13.96 -11.02 -7.91
CA ARG A 394 14.60 -12.09 -8.66
C ARG A 394 14.62 -13.41 -7.89
N ALA A 395 14.15 -14.47 -8.52
CA ALA A 395 14.25 -15.82 -7.97
C ALA A 395 15.72 -16.24 -7.85
N LEU A 396 16.08 -16.82 -6.71
CA LEU A 396 17.42 -17.35 -6.44
C LEU A 396 17.50 -18.86 -6.65
N SER A 397 16.36 -19.54 -6.67
CA SER A 397 16.25 -20.98 -6.93
C SER A 397 14.82 -21.37 -7.32
N ALA A 398 14.64 -22.63 -7.76
CA ALA A 398 13.33 -23.21 -8.03
C ALA A 398 12.55 -23.62 -6.74
N ASP A 399 13.20 -23.64 -5.58
CA ASP A 399 12.56 -24.00 -4.31
C ASP A 399 11.54 -22.93 -3.89
N PRO A 400 10.25 -23.29 -3.73
CA PRO A 400 9.21 -22.36 -3.33
C PRO A 400 9.39 -21.78 -1.92
N ARG A 401 10.27 -22.34 -1.09
CA ARG A 401 10.60 -21.85 0.24
C ARG A 401 11.79 -20.87 0.26
N SER A 402 12.55 -20.81 -0.84
CA SER A 402 13.61 -19.83 -1.00
C SER A 402 13.01 -18.44 -1.20
N TYR A 403 13.45 -17.46 -0.42
CA TYR A 403 13.05 -16.07 -0.65
C TYR A 403 13.72 -15.51 -1.90
N PRO A 404 13.04 -14.64 -2.66
CA PRO A 404 13.67 -13.95 -3.77
C PRO A 404 14.64 -12.89 -3.27
N GLU A 405 15.56 -12.47 -4.12
CA GLU A 405 16.26 -11.21 -3.98
C GLU A 405 15.28 -10.07 -4.23
N ILE A 406 15.24 -9.10 -3.32
CA ILE A 406 14.39 -7.91 -3.40
C ILE A 406 15.32 -6.72 -3.27
N LEU A 407 15.34 -5.86 -4.27
CA LEU A 407 16.14 -4.63 -4.28
C LEU A 407 15.27 -3.50 -4.79
N PHE A 408 15.19 -2.40 -4.05
CA PHE A 408 14.44 -1.21 -4.48
C PHE A 408 15.35 -0.15 -5.09
N ASN A 409 16.65 -0.20 -4.83
CA ASN A 409 17.62 0.85 -5.16
C ASN A 409 17.24 2.20 -4.54
N TYR A 410 16.80 2.21 -3.28
CA TYR A 410 16.44 3.43 -2.57
C TYR A 410 17.55 4.48 -2.65
N LEU A 411 17.16 5.74 -2.90
CA LEU A 411 18.06 6.89 -3.00
C LEU A 411 19.10 6.80 -4.13
N ASP A 412 18.92 5.92 -5.11
CA ASP A 412 19.81 5.84 -6.29
C ASP A 412 19.79 7.14 -7.11
N ARG A 413 18.64 7.80 -7.15
CA ARG A 413 18.43 9.03 -7.91
C ARG A 413 18.56 10.28 -7.04
N GLU A 414 19.16 11.35 -7.61
CA GLU A 414 19.29 12.62 -6.90
C GLU A 414 17.93 13.22 -6.54
N GLU A 415 16.95 13.10 -7.43
CA GLU A 415 15.59 13.59 -7.20
C GLU A 415 14.94 12.96 -5.96
N ASP A 416 15.26 11.70 -5.65
CA ASP A 416 14.76 11.03 -4.45
C ASP A 416 15.41 11.60 -3.18
N ARG A 417 16.73 11.90 -3.21
CA ARG A 417 17.46 12.54 -2.12
C ARG A 417 16.96 13.99 -1.88
N GLU A 418 16.85 14.76 -2.96
CA GLU A 418 16.28 16.11 -2.90
C GLU A 418 14.86 16.12 -2.33
N GLY A 419 14.02 15.15 -2.72
CA GLY A 419 12.69 14.96 -2.16
C GLY A 419 12.70 14.83 -0.64
N PHE A 420 13.62 14.06 -0.06
CA PHE A 420 13.77 13.93 1.39
C PHE A 420 14.30 15.19 2.07
N ARG A 421 15.27 15.89 1.47
CA ARG A 421 15.75 17.18 1.98
C ARG A 421 14.59 18.17 2.11
N ARG A 422 13.72 18.22 1.09
CA ARG A 422 12.48 19.02 1.11
C ARG A 422 11.52 18.55 2.21
N CYS A 423 11.31 17.25 2.36
CA CYS A 423 10.46 16.68 3.42
C CYS A 423 10.88 17.13 4.81
N VAL A 424 12.19 17.11 5.13
CA VAL A 424 12.72 17.56 6.43
C VAL A 424 12.40 19.06 6.63
N ARG A 425 12.77 19.90 5.67
CA ARG A 425 12.62 21.35 5.76
C ARG A 425 11.17 21.80 5.86
N LEU A 426 10.31 21.26 5.00
CA LEU A 426 8.88 21.57 4.99
C LEU A 426 8.17 21.08 6.26
N THR A 427 8.57 19.94 6.80
CA THR A 427 8.03 19.47 8.08
C THR A 427 8.38 20.40 9.23
N ARG A 428 9.63 20.85 9.29
CA ARG A 428 10.10 21.83 10.30
C ARG A 428 9.32 23.15 10.21
N GLU A 429 9.11 23.64 9.00
CA GLU A 429 8.31 24.84 8.77
C GLU A 429 6.87 24.70 9.29
N ILE A 430 6.21 23.58 8.98
CA ILE A 430 4.85 23.32 9.42
C ILE A 430 4.80 23.21 10.96
N VAL A 431 5.71 22.45 11.54
CA VAL A 431 5.74 22.26 13.00
C VAL A 431 6.14 23.56 13.74
N ALA A 432 6.85 24.49 13.08
CA ALA A 432 7.22 25.79 13.66
C ALA A 432 6.04 26.76 13.82
N GLN A 433 4.87 26.47 13.25
CA GLN A 433 3.71 27.38 13.30
C GLN A 433 3.10 27.49 14.71
N PRO A 434 2.43 28.63 15.02
CA PRO A 434 1.84 28.93 16.34
C PRO A 434 0.86 27.86 16.86
N ALA A 435 0.09 27.21 15.99
CA ALA A 435 -0.82 26.13 16.39
C ALA A 435 -0.12 24.98 17.12
N MET A 436 1.16 24.74 16.85
CA MET A 436 1.97 23.73 17.53
C MET A 436 2.63 24.21 18.81
N ASP A 437 2.72 25.51 19.10
CA ASP A 437 3.41 26.07 20.27
C ASP A 437 2.95 25.52 21.63
N PRO A 438 1.64 25.24 21.86
CA PRO A 438 1.20 24.64 23.11
C PRO A 438 1.73 23.22 23.33
N TYR A 439 2.17 22.54 22.28
CA TYR A 439 2.52 21.12 22.28
C TYR A 439 3.99 20.85 21.97
N ARG A 440 4.57 21.58 21.01
CA ARG A 440 5.93 21.39 20.54
C ARG A 440 6.98 21.76 21.60
N ALA A 441 7.85 20.79 21.92
CA ALA A 441 9.12 21.03 22.64
C ALA A 441 10.29 20.85 21.65
N GLN A 442 11.41 20.30 22.10
CA GLN A 442 12.59 20.10 21.25
C GLN A 442 12.35 19.05 20.17
N GLU A 443 12.96 19.27 19.00
CA GLU A 443 13.10 18.25 17.96
C GLU A 443 14.04 17.14 18.45
N ILE A 444 13.62 15.88 18.29
CA ILE A 444 14.34 14.69 18.72
C ILE A 444 15.05 14.04 17.55
N ALA A 445 14.36 13.96 16.43
CA ALA A 445 14.85 13.39 15.17
C ALA A 445 14.35 14.23 14.00
N PRO A 446 15.24 14.61 13.07
CA PRO A 446 16.68 14.35 13.04
C PRO A 446 17.47 15.05 14.15
N GLY A 447 16.93 16.08 14.79
CA GLY A 447 17.60 16.89 15.78
C GLY A 447 18.11 18.22 15.20
N LYS A 448 18.22 19.24 16.08
CA LYS A 448 18.56 20.61 15.70
C LYS A 448 19.92 20.79 14.99
N ASP A 449 20.82 19.83 15.16
CA ASP A 449 22.19 19.90 14.60
C ASP A 449 22.27 19.36 13.16
N VAL A 450 21.21 18.75 12.64
CA VAL A 450 21.10 18.27 11.25
C VAL A 450 20.49 19.37 10.39
N GLN A 451 21.33 20.12 9.66
CA GLN A 451 20.91 21.33 8.94
C GLN A 451 21.29 21.32 7.45
N THR A 452 22.50 20.90 7.11
CA THR A 452 22.99 20.89 5.73
C THR A 452 22.39 19.71 4.93
N ASP A 453 22.47 19.79 3.60
CA ASP A 453 22.04 18.70 2.72
C ASP A 453 22.76 17.39 3.05
N ASP A 454 24.08 17.44 3.26
CA ASP A 454 24.88 16.26 3.59
C ASP A 454 24.46 15.62 4.93
N GLU A 455 24.16 16.44 5.95
CA GLU A 455 23.68 15.95 7.25
C GLU A 455 22.28 15.37 7.15
N ILE A 456 21.39 15.99 6.36
CA ILE A 456 20.05 15.45 6.09
C ILE A 456 20.16 14.12 5.33
N ASP A 457 21.00 14.06 4.31
CA ASP A 457 21.22 12.82 3.53
C ASP A 457 21.78 11.70 4.40
N ALA A 458 22.71 12.01 5.30
CA ALA A 458 23.24 11.03 6.27
C ALA A 458 22.13 10.50 7.20
N PHE A 459 21.29 11.40 7.74
CA PHE A 459 20.13 11.03 8.55
C PHE A 459 19.14 10.16 7.76
N VAL A 460 18.85 10.51 6.51
CA VAL A 460 17.93 9.75 5.65
C VAL A 460 18.50 8.36 5.38
N ARG A 461 19.77 8.21 5.01
CA ARG A 461 20.41 6.90 4.79
C ARG A 461 20.33 6.00 6.00
N GLU A 462 20.52 6.56 7.19
CA GLU A 462 20.46 5.80 8.45
C GLU A 462 19.05 5.39 8.83
N THR A 463 18.05 6.26 8.64
CA THR A 463 16.75 6.15 9.32
C THR A 463 15.57 5.91 8.39
N MET A 464 15.70 6.13 7.08
CA MET A 464 14.62 5.91 6.11
C MET A 464 14.09 4.47 6.20
N GLU A 465 12.77 4.34 6.16
CA GLU A 465 12.08 3.06 6.13
C GLU A 465 11.14 2.98 4.92
N SER A 466 10.77 1.76 4.52
CA SER A 466 9.69 1.55 3.56
C SER A 466 8.35 1.96 4.17
N THR A 467 7.46 2.59 3.39
CA THR A 467 6.04 2.72 3.77
C THR A 467 5.23 1.48 3.43
N TYR A 468 5.92 0.43 2.95
CA TYR A 468 5.35 -0.88 2.61
C TYR A 468 4.37 -0.84 1.43
N HIS A 469 4.68 -0.02 0.43
CA HIS A 469 3.90 0.17 -0.79
C HIS A 469 4.58 -0.39 -2.06
N PRO A 470 5.19 -1.60 -2.05
CA PRO A 470 5.82 -2.13 -3.25
C PRO A 470 4.80 -2.36 -4.36
N CYS A 471 5.22 -2.07 -5.60
CA CYS A 471 4.40 -2.28 -6.80
C CYS A 471 5.28 -2.38 -8.06
N GLY A 472 4.66 -2.61 -9.20
CA GLY A 472 5.24 -2.41 -10.52
C GLY A 472 6.06 -3.58 -11.09
N SER A 473 6.28 -4.65 -10.33
CA SER A 473 7.15 -5.77 -10.68
C SER A 473 6.62 -6.75 -11.76
N CYS A 474 5.40 -6.54 -12.23
CA CYS A 474 4.76 -7.22 -13.37
C CYS A 474 3.93 -6.19 -14.16
N ARG A 475 4.50 -5.01 -14.43
CA ARG A 475 3.74 -3.85 -14.90
C ARG A 475 2.94 -4.12 -16.18
N MET A 476 1.77 -3.48 -16.28
CA MET A 476 1.01 -3.45 -17.51
C MET A 476 1.58 -2.42 -18.48
N GLY A 477 1.37 -2.69 -19.78
CA GLY A 477 1.83 -1.85 -20.87
C GLY A 477 1.87 -2.61 -22.19
N GLU A 478 2.42 -1.96 -23.22
CA GLU A 478 2.47 -2.46 -24.59
C GLU A 478 3.92 -2.63 -25.11
N ASP A 479 4.92 -2.21 -24.32
CA ASP A 479 6.33 -2.29 -24.70
C ASP A 479 6.96 -3.62 -24.29
N ASP A 480 8.19 -3.88 -24.75
CA ASP A 480 8.93 -5.15 -24.54
C ASP A 480 9.18 -5.48 -23.06
N MET A 481 9.08 -4.50 -22.16
CA MET A 481 9.22 -4.70 -20.72
C MET A 481 7.89 -4.81 -19.99
N ALA A 482 6.76 -4.74 -20.68
CA ALA A 482 5.46 -5.00 -20.11
C ALA A 482 5.25 -6.50 -19.87
N VAL A 483 4.68 -6.83 -18.69
CA VAL A 483 4.40 -8.23 -18.32
C VAL A 483 2.97 -8.60 -18.67
N VAL A 484 2.05 -7.66 -18.51
CA VAL A 484 0.64 -7.87 -18.81
C VAL A 484 0.08 -6.75 -19.70
N ASP A 485 -0.93 -7.10 -20.49
CA ASP A 485 -1.70 -6.13 -21.26
C ASP A 485 -2.70 -5.33 -20.39
N SER A 486 -3.48 -4.44 -21.01
CA SER A 486 -4.48 -3.63 -20.31
C SER A 486 -5.67 -4.43 -19.72
N GLU A 487 -5.83 -5.69 -20.12
CA GLU A 487 -6.77 -6.62 -19.49
C GLU A 487 -6.10 -7.52 -18.44
N LEU A 488 -4.84 -7.23 -18.09
CA LEU A 488 -4.00 -7.95 -17.13
C LEU A 488 -3.66 -9.41 -17.54
N ARG A 489 -3.76 -9.76 -18.82
CA ARG A 489 -3.31 -11.04 -19.37
C ARG A 489 -1.80 -11.01 -19.55
N VAL A 490 -1.12 -12.09 -19.18
CA VAL A 490 0.33 -12.21 -19.35
C VAL A 490 0.66 -12.28 -20.85
N HIS A 491 1.54 -11.40 -21.32
CA HIS A 491 1.93 -11.35 -22.74
C HIS A 491 2.49 -12.68 -23.24
N GLY A 492 2.02 -13.12 -24.39
CA GLY A 492 2.46 -14.35 -25.06
C GLY A 492 1.97 -15.66 -24.44
N LEU A 493 1.11 -15.61 -23.40
CA LEU A 493 0.53 -16.80 -22.77
C LEU A 493 -0.99 -16.70 -22.69
N GLU A 494 -1.65 -17.84 -22.88
CA GLU A 494 -3.10 -17.95 -22.72
C GLU A 494 -3.48 -18.45 -21.31
N GLY A 495 -4.67 -18.06 -20.85
CA GLY A 495 -5.25 -18.55 -19.60
C GLY A 495 -4.47 -18.15 -18.34
N LEU A 496 -3.68 -17.07 -18.40
CA LEU A 496 -2.89 -16.57 -17.28
C LEU A 496 -3.04 -15.06 -17.14
N ARG A 497 -3.39 -14.61 -15.94
CA ARG A 497 -3.41 -13.19 -15.56
C ARG A 497 -2.61 -12.94 -14.29
N VAL A 498 -2.15 -11.68 -14.14
CA VAL A 498 -1.65 -11.16 -12.85
C VAL A 498 -2.58 -10.04 -12.40
N VAL A 499 -3.10 -10.15 -11.19
CA VAL A 499 -4.08 -9.17 -10.66
C VAL A 499 -3.71 -8.81 -9.22
N ASP A 500 -2.82 -7.85 -9.05
CA ASP A 500 -2.43 -7.20 -7.79
C ASP A 500 -1.59 -5.95 -8.08
N SER A 501 -1.01 -5.33 -7.06
CA SER A 501 -0.20 -4.10 -7.24
C SER A 501 1.08 -4.30 -8.07
N SER A 502 1.49 -5.53 -8.36
CA SER A 502 2.64 -5.77 -9.26
C SER A 502 2.42 -5.23 -10.66
N VAL A 503 1.16 -5.12 -11.10
CA VAL A 503 0.83 -4.67 -12.47
C VAL A 503 0.82 -3.14 -12.65
N PHE A 504 0.94 -2.37 -11.58
CA PHE A 504 0.94 -0.91 -11.67
C PHE A 504 2.14 -0.41 -12.52
N PRO A 505 1.93 0.41 -13.55
CA PRO A 505 3.04 0.97 -14.33
C PRO A 505 3.95 1.88 -13.49
N THR A 506 3.32 2.75 -12.70
CA THR A 506 3.98 3.65 -11.73
C THR A 506 3.26 3.57 -10.39
N VAL A 507 4.00 3.86 -9.30
CA VAL A 507 3.41 3.90 -7.97
C VAL A 507 2.46 5.12 -7.87
N PRO A 508 1.16 4.91 -7.53
CA PRO A 508 0.24 6.03 -7.30
C PRO A 508 0.55 6.72 -5.98
N ASN A 509 0.19 7.99 -5.86
CA ASN A 509 0.34 8.73 -4.61
C ASN A 509 -0.30 7.97 -3.43
N ALA A 510 0.41 7.93 -2.30
CA ALA A 510 -0.08 7.36 -1.05
C ALA A 510 -0.26 5.82 -1.06
N ASN A 511 -1.26 5.33 -0.32
CA ASN A 511 -1.40 3.91 0.03
C ASN A 511 -1.96 3.07 -1.12
N LEU A 512 -1.53 1.80 -1.23
CA LEU A 512 -1.84 0.96 -2.41
C LEU A 512 -3.03 0.01 -2.24
N ASN A 513 -3.63 -0.10 -1.04
CA ASN A 513 -4.70 -1.08 -0.82
C ASN A 513 -5.97 -0.75 -1.60
N ALA A 514 -6.40 0.52 -1.60
CA ALA A 514 -7.59 0.94 -2.34
C ALA A 514 -7.42 0.81 -3.87
N PRO A 515 -6.29 1.28 -4.49
CA PRO A 515 -6.04 1.03 -5.92
C PRO A 515 -6.01 -0.46 -6.29
N THR A 516 -5.44 -1.32 -5.44
CA THR A 516 -5.42 -2.77 -5.68
C THR A 516 -6.82 -3.39 -5.65
N ILE A 517 -7.69 -2.96 -4.75
CA ILE A 517 -9.08 -3.40 -4.67
C ILE A 517 -9.86 -2.89 -5.90
N MET A 518 -9.70 -1.63 -6.26
CA MET A 518 -10.32 -1.03 -7.46
C MET A 518 -9.92 -1.78 -8.73
N LEU A 519 -8.62 -2.05 -8.90
CA LEU A 519 -8.08 -2.82 -10.02
C LEU A 519 -8.74 -4.20 -10.10
N ALA A 520 -8.86 -4.92 -8.98
CA ALA A 520 -9.46 -6.25 -8.93
C ALA A 520 -10.97 -6.22 -9.20
N GLU A 521 -11.70 -5.19 -8.76
CA GLU A 521 -13.13 -4.99 -9.08
C GLU A 521 -13.36 -4.83 -10.58
N ARG A 522 -12.53 -3.99 -11.24
CA ARG A 522 -12.62 -3.77 -12.69
C ARG A 522 -12.22 -5.03 -13.47
N THR A 523 -11.14 -5.68 -13.05
CA THR A 523 -10.65 -6.90 -13.70
C THR A 523 -11.65 -8.05 -13.58
N ALA A 524 -12.39 -8.15 -12.47
CA ALA A 524 -13.44 -9.15 -12.34
C ALA A 524 -14.54 -8.98 -13.40
N ASP A 525 -14.95 -7.74 -13.70
CA ASP A 525 -15.92 -7.47 -14.75
C ASP A 525 -15.33 -7.81 -16.15
N LEU A 526 -14.03 -7.52 -16.40
CA LEU A 526 -13.33 -7.93 -17.63
C LEU A 526 -13.31 -9.47 -17.81
N ILE A 527 -12.93 -10.22 -16.77
CA ILE A 527 -12.88 -11.70 -16.78
C ILE A 527 -14.27 -12.31 -17.05
N LEU A 528 -15.31 -11.71 -16.47
CA LEU A 528 -16.69 -12.18 -16.63
C LEU A 528 -17.36 -11.72 -17.92
N GLY A 529 -16.68 -10.92 -18.76
CA GLY A 529 -17.26 -10.32 -19.97
C GLY A 529 -18.46 -9.40 -19.68
N LYS A 530 -18.52 -8.82 -18.47
CA LYS A 530 -19.56 -7.86 -18.10
C LYS A 530 -19.27 -6.49 -18.75
N PRO A 531 -20.31 -5.71 -19.09
CA PRO A 531 -20.09 -4.31 -19.45
C PRO A 531 -19.36 -3.58 -18.32
N LEU A 532 -18.32 -2.83 -18.69
CA LEU A 532 -17.60 -1.99 -17.72
C LEU A 532 -18.51 -0.85 -17.25
N LEU A 533 -18.27 -0.37 -16.02
CA LEU A 533 -18.98 0.77 -15.50
C LEU A 533 -18.74 2.02 -16.35
N PRO A 534 -19.77 2.86 -16.56
CA PRO A 534 -19.61 4.10 -17.32
C PRO A 534 -18.52 4.99 -16.74
N ALA A 535 -17.73 5.61 -17.60
CA ALA A 535 -16.69 6.55 -17.19
C ALA A 535 -17.28 7.75 -16.42
N SER A 536 -16.62 8.19 -15.37
CA SER A 536 -17.02 9.35 -14.57
C SER A 536 -16.65 10.66 -15.29
N ASN A 537 -17.44 11.70 -15.04
CA ASN A 537 -17.16 13.08 -15.44
C ASN A 537 -16.81 13.97 -14.22
N ALA A 538 -16.55 13.38 -13.05
CA ALA A 538 -16.18 14.10 -11.84
C ALA A 538 -14.92 14.96 -12.09
N GLN A 539 -14.98 16.20 -11.64
CA GLN A 539 -13.90 17.17 -11.84
C GLN A 539 -12.77 16.90 -10.84
N VAL A 540 -11.53 17.26 -11.20
CA VAL A 540 -10.37 17.15 -10.32
C VAL A 540 -9.89 18.55 -9.97
N GLY A 541 -9.83 18.85 -8.67
CA GLY A 541 -9.33 20.12 -8.17
C GLY A 541 -7.81 20.21 -8.27
N LEU A 542 -7.35 21.40 -8.66
CA LEU A 542 -5.94 21.80 -8.63
C LEU A 542 -5.83 23.07 -7.79
N ALA A 543 -4.72 23.23 -7.09
CA ALA A 543 -4.46 24.46 -6.35
C ALA A 543 -4.41 25.65 -7.29
N GLU A 544 -5.09 26.74 -6.95
CA GLU A 544 -5.07 27.99 -7.72
C GLU A 544 -3.66 28.56 -7.79
N GLY A 545 -3.21 28.92 -9.00
CA GLY A 545 -1.88 29.48 -9.24
C GLY A 545 -0.73 28.50 -9.02
N TRP A 546 -0.97 27.19 -9.11
CA TRP A 546 0.03 26.14 -8.90
C TRP A 546 1.31 26.31 -9.72
N GLN A 547 1.23 26.97 -10.90
CA GLN A 547 2.39 27.22 -11.77
C GLN A 547 3.41 28.16 -11.13
N THR A 548 2.96 29.06 -10.25
CA THR A 548 3.77 30.15 -9.69
C THR A 548 3.75 30.20 -8.16
N ARG A 549 2.91 29.38 -7.50
CA ARG A 549 2.75 29.38 -6.04
C ARG A 549 2.64 27.96 -5.51
N GLN A 550 3.46 27.64 -4.54
CA GLN A 550 3.31 26.41 -3.74
C GLN A 550 2.22 26.59 -2.67
N ARG A 551 2.14 27.80 -2.09
CA ARG A 551 1.26 28.14 -0.97
C ARG A 551 0.39 29.33 -1.33
N THR A 552 -0.90 29.24 -1.06
CA THR A 552 -1.89 30.21 -1.53
C THR A 552 -1.66 31.62 -0.92
N ASN A 553 -1.33 31.71 0.37
CA ASN A 553 -1.31 32.96 1.13
C ASN A 553 0.10 33.36 1.63
N LYS A 554 1.16 32.85 1.02
CA LYS A 554 2.55 33.14 1.40
C LYS A 554 3.38 33.52 0.18
N PRO A 555 4.46 34.29 0.36
CA PRO A 555 5.39 34.59 -0.74
C PRO A 555 5.98 33.33 -1.36
N LEU A 556 6.40 33.46 -2.63
CA LEU A 556 7.25 32.46 -3.29
C LEU A 556 8.50 32.21 -2.44
N ARG A 557 8.94 30.99 -2.44
CA ARG A 557 10.25 30.61 -1.94
C ARG A 557 11.14 30.28 -3.12
N GLU A 558 12.36 30.78 -3.07
CA GLU A 558 13.44 30.13 -3.80
C GLU A 558 13.88 28.92 -2.98
N MET A 559 14.05 27.77 -3.61
CA MET A 559 14.37 26.50 -2.94
C MET A 559 15.66 26.58 -2.12
N ASP A 560 16.61 27.45 -2.53
CA ASP A 560 17.87 27.70 -1.83
C ASP A 560 17.71 28.62 -0.60
N GLN A 561 16.52 29.15 -0.35
CA GLN A 561 16.21 30.07 0.75
C GLN A 561 15.35 29.41 1.85
N PHE A 562 15.22 28.10 1.89
CA PHE A 562 14.57 27.46 3.03
C PHE A 562 15.37 27.78 4.29
N PRO A 563 14.83 28.58 5.24
CA PRO A 563 15.57 28.83 6.46
C PRO A 563 15.78 27.50 7.18
N LEU A 564 17.02 27.21 7.44
CA LEU A 564 17.47 26.08 8.24
C LEU A 564 17.25 26.41 9.73
N SER A 565 16.02 26.66 10.15
CA SER A 565 15.71 27.04 11.54
C SER A 565 14.94 25.96 12.28
#